data_1ecda87246880f5bfff57413c884e90b
#
_entry.id   1ecda87246880f5bfff57413c884e90b
#
_cell.length_a   1.000
_cell.length_b   1.000
_cell.length_c   1.000
_cell.angle_alpha   90.00
_cell.angle_beta   90.00
_cell.angle_gamma   90.00
#
_symmetry.space_group_name_H-M   'P 1'
#
loop_
_entity.id
_entity.type
_entity.pdbx_description
1 polymer ?
#
loop_
_entity_poly.entity_id
_entity_poly.type
_entity_poly.pdbx_seq_one_letter_code
_entity_poly.pdbx_strand_id
1 'polypeptide(L)'
;DASGTLILMKDHVLANLNLGAKRWEINHRGHGHHALFPIDESKDDRIFSCGVEDASSLPVVDGTAAQMSSSSLLECVEIGIEIDQFTFNALGSDVTDAVDWALAILASVDQIYRNELNDLITLQARFIHVWTSPDPYASVVNDGGGLLGAFNSEWNTNPDFNAIPLDLKHFFTMRTNIGTGGIAYLNGLCNSYNAGVSGNLSSTTTYNINTYAW
;
A
#
# COMPACT_ATOMS: atom_id res chain seq x y z
N ASP A 1 28.24 2.23 3.47
CA ASP A 1 27.23 1.18 3.28
C ASP A 1 26.21 1.66 2.24
N ALA A 2 25.77 0.75 1.40
CA ALA A 2 24.75 1.00 0.39
C ALA A 2 23.63 -0.02 0.59
N SER A 3 22.37 0.43 0.52
CA SER A 3 21.18 -0.42 0.57
C SER A 3 20.10 0.16 -0.34
N GLY A 4 19.10 -0.62 -0.68
CA GLY A 4 17.99 -0.12 -1.48
C GLY A 4 17.17 -1.22 -2.12
N THR A 5 16.10 -0.82 -2.76
CA THR A 5 15.20 -1.70 -3.51
C THR A 5 15.31 -1.38 -4.99
N LEU A 6 15.46 -2.42 -5.81
CA LEU A 6 15.42 -2.35 -7.26
C LEU A 6 14.20 -3.16 -7.74
N ILE A 7 13.31 -2.49 -8.44
CA ILE A 7 12.07 -3.07 -8.95
C ILE A 7 12.17 -3.15 -10.47
N LEU A 8 12.14 -4.38 -10.99
CA LEU A 8 12.19 -4.63 -12.42
C LEU A 8 10.77 -4.81 -12.94
N MET A 9 10.30 -3.86 -13.73
CA MET A 9 9.05 -3.94 -14.47
C MET A 9 9.31 -4.50 -15.87
N LYS A 10 8.28 -4.75 -16.63
CA LYS A 10 8.36 -5.36 -17.96
C LYS A 10 9.26 -4.57 -18.91
N ASP A 11 9.20 -3.25 -18.88
CA ASP A 11 9.81 -2.33 -19.82
C ASP A 11 10.63 -1.21 -19.17
N HIS A 12 10.63 -1.14 -17.83
CA HIS A 12 11.34 -0.10 -17.09
C HIS A 12 11.84 -0.59 -15.73
N VAL A 13 12.61 0.26 -15.06
CA VAL A 13 13.18 0.01 -13.74
C VAL A 13 12.83 1.15 -12.80
N LEU A 14 12.44 0.81 -11.59
CA LEU A 14 12.31 1.75 -10.48
C LEU A 14 13.31 1.36 -9.40
N ALA A 15 13.89 2.33 -8.71
CA ALA A 15 14.76 2.01 -7.60
C ALA A 15 14.72 3.08 -6.52
N ASN A 16 14.94 2.63 -5.30
CA ASN A 16 15.12 3.44 -4.12
C ASN A 16 16.44 3.04 -3.47
N LEU A 17 17.40 3.94 -3.44
CA LEU A 17 18.77 3.64 -3.05
C LEU A 17 19.20 4.53 -1.89
N ASN A 18 19.74 3.91 -0.85
CA ASN A 18 20.42 4.59 0.24
C ASN A 18 21.94 4.49 0.02
N LEU A 19 22.60 5.62 -0.24
CA LEU A 19 24.04 5.70 -0.45
C LEU A 19 24.66 6.60 0.62
N GLY A 20 25.11 5.98 1.71
CA GLY A 20 25.52 6.70 2.92
C GLY A 20 24.34 7.44 3.57
N ALA A 21 24.49 8.75 3.76
CA ALA A 21 23.43 9.60 4.34
C ALA A 21 22.46 10.18 3.28
N LYS A 22 22.56 9.76 2.03
CA LYS A 22 21.73 10.29 0.94
C LYS A 22 20.85 9.22 0.37
N ARG A 23 19.61 9.60 0.10
CA ARG A 23 18.65 8.79 -0.63
C ARG A 23 18.57 9.23 -2.08
N TRP A 24 18.40 8.25 -2.97
CA TRP A 24 18.30 8.44 -4.40
C TRP A 24 17.15 7.63 -4.94
N GLU A 25 16.52 8.14 -5.97
CA GLU A 25 15.44 7.47 -6.67
C GLU A 25 15.76 7.33 -8.15
N ILE A 26 15.45 6.17 -8.73
CA ILE A 26 15.42 5.96 -10.17
C ILE A 26 13.96 5.84 -10.58
N ASN A 27 13.50 6.78 -11.41
CA ASN A 27 12.17 6.77 -11.98
C ASN A 27 12.19 6.67 -13.50
N HIS A 28 11.22 5.98 -14.04
CA HIS A 28 10.95 5.95 -15.46
C HIS A 28 10.43 7.32 -15.96
N ARG A 29 10.92 7.76 -17.12
CA ARG A 29 10.57 9.04 -17.75
C ARG A 29 9.99 8.88 -19.15
N GLY A 30 9.50 7.68 -19.47
CA GLY A 30 9.01 7.33 -20.80
C GLY A 30 10.12 6.95 -21.79
N HIS A 31 9.75 6.27 -22.86
CA HIS A 31 10.63 5.89 -23.98
C HIS A 31 11.95 5.19 -23.56
N GLY A 32 11.91 4.40 -22.48
CA GLY A 32 13.09 3.69 -21.98
C GLY A 32 14.11 4.57 -21.25
N HIS A 33 13.82 5.84 -21.04
CA HIS A 33 14.68 6.74 -20.27
C HIS A 33 14.36 6.66 -18.78
N HIS A 34 15.41 6.71 -17.96
CA HIS A 34 15.32 6.75 -16.51
C HIS A 34 16.04 7.99 -15.98
N ALA A 35 15.51 8.58 -14.92
CA ALA A 35 16.15 9.66 -14.21
C ALA A 35 16.60 9.17 -12.83
N LEU A 36 17.86 9.44 -12.49
CA LEU A 36 18.39 9.28 -11.14
C LEU A 36 18.45 10.65 -10.49
N PHE A 37 17.84 10.81 -9.34
CA PHE A 37 17.88 12.07 -8.60
C PHE A 37 17.96 11.85 -7.09
N PRO A 38 18.60 12.77 -6.36
CA PRO A 38 18.60 12.73 -4.90
C PRO A 38 17.24 13.14 -4.36
N ILE A 39 16.85 12.52 -3.27
CA ILE A 39 15.64 12.89 -2.53
C ILE A 39 16.01 13.92 -1.47
N ASP A 40 15.31 15.03 -1.51
CA ASP A 40 15.43 16.08 -0.50
C ASP A 40 14.20 16.00 0.42
N GLU A 41 14.34 15.26 1.50
CA GLU A 41 13.27 15.06 2.49
C GLU A 41 12.86 16.35 3.20
N SER A 42 13.71 17.39 3.17
CA SER A 42 13.39 18.69 3.78
C SER A 42 12.32 19.47 3.01
N LYS A 43 12.00 19.02 1.79
CA LYS A 43 10.95 19.63 0.94
C LYS A 43 9.60 18.93 1.05
N ASP A 44 9.50 17.86 1.83
CA ASP A 44 8.22 17.23 2.11
C ASP A 44 7.53 17.98 3.26
N ASP A 45 6.60 18.85 2.91
CA ASP A 45 5.81 19.65 3.85
C ASP A 45 4.46 19.00 4.19
N ARG A 46 4.25 17.77 3.76
CA ARG A 46 3.02 17.03 4.06
C ARG A 46 2.94 16.68 5.53
N ILE A 47 1.83 17.04 6.16
CA ILE A 47 1.53 16.63 7.52
C ILE A 47 1.02 15.19 7.50
N PHE A 48 1.80 14.27 8.07
CA PHE A 48 1.39 12.89 8.25
C PHE A 48 0.73 12.72 9.62
N SER A 49 -0.46 12.14 9.63
CA SER A 49 -1.15 11.69 10.82
C SER A 49 -1.68 10.29 10.56
N CYS A 50 -1.24 9.33 11.37
CA CYS A 50 -1.73 7.96 11.30
C CYS A 50 -2.95 7.80 12.21
N GLY A 51 -4.04 7.28 11.67
CA GLY A 51 -5.23 6.89 12.43
C GLY A 51 -5.26 5.37 12.61
N VAL A 52 -5.71 4.92 13.77
CA VAL A 52 -5.95 3.50 14.02
C VAL A 52 -7.37 3.37 14.53
N GLU A 53 -8.21 2.60 13.83
CA GLU A 53 -9.54 2.26 14.33
C GLU A 53 -9.42 1.10 15.30
N ASP A 54 -9.84 1.35 16.55
CA ASP A 54 -9.87 0.31 17.57
C ASP A 54 -11.03 -0.67 17.30
N ALA A 55 -10.67 -1.89 16.93
CA ALA A 55 -11.60 -2.99 16.74
C ALA A 55 -12.09 -3.60 18.08
N SER A 56 -11.92 -2.90 19.20
CA SER A 56 -12.30 -3.41 20.53
C SER A 56 -13.79 -3.74 20.67
N SER A 57 -14.63 -3.26 19.77
CA SER A 57 -16.04 -3.65 19.66
C SER A 57 -16.28 -4.90 18.80
N LEU A 58 -15.25 -5.43 18.15
CA LEU A 58 -15.36 -6.61 17.31
C LEU A 58 -15.31 -7.87 18.18
N PRO A 59 -16.03 -8.94 17.81
CA PRO A 59 -15.94 -10.19 18.53
C PRO A 59 -14.48 -10.69 18.50
N VAL A 60 -13.89 -10.79 19.68
CA VAL A 60 -12.57 -11.42 19.83
C VAL A 60 -12.73 -12.87 19.40
N VAL A 61 -12.20 -13.21 18.25
CA VAL A 61 -11.99 -14.62 17.92
C VAL A 61 -10.87 -15.08 18.87
N ASP A 62 -11.22 -15.90 19.83
CA ASP A 62 -10.29 -16.50 20.78
C ASP A 62 -9.35 -17.45 20.01
N GLY A 63 -8.41 -16.86 19.29
CA GLY A 63 -7.33 -17.54 18.62
C GLY A 63 -6.35 -17.98 19.70
N THR A 64 -6.43 -19.23 20.13
CA THR A 64 -5.30 -19.87 20.78
C THR A 64 -4.07 -19.61 19.92
N ALA A 65 -3.12 -18.83 20.46
CA ALA A 65 -1.87 -18.56 19.79
C ALA A 65 -1.28 -19.88 19.31
N ALA A 66 -1.33 -20.12 18.01
CA ALA A 66 -0.65 -21.26 17.42
C ALA A 66 0.83 -21.06 17.77
N GLN A 67 1.40 -21.96 18.55
CA GLN A 67 2.83 -21.98 18.75
C GLN A 67 3.46 -22.10 17.38
N MET A 68 4.12 -21.05 16.92
CA MET A 68 4.93 -21.10 15.72
C MET A 68 6.01 -22.15 15.98
N SER A 69 5.83 -23.33 15.41
CA SER A 69 6.94 -24.28 15.30
C SER A 69 8.00 -23.58 14.46
N SER A 70 9.24 -23.62 14.92
CA SER A 70 10.40 -23.01 14.26
C SER A 70 10.75 -23.73 12.95
N SER A 71 9.85 -23.66 11.98
CA SER A 71 10.17 -23.94 10.58
C SER A 71 10.43 -22.59 9.92
N SER A 72 11.60 -22.41 9.37
CA SER A 72 12.02 -21.24 8.58
C SER A 72 11.30 -21.19 7.22
N LEU A 73 9.98 -21.34 7.22
CA LEU A 73 9.15 -21.19 6.04
C LEU A 73 8.78 -19.72 5.92
N LEU A 74 9.08 -19.15 4.77
CA LEU A 74 8.61 -17.84 4.37
C LEU A 74 7.07 -17.89 4.27
N GLU A 75 6.39 -17.17 5.15
CA GLU A 75 4.93 -17.04 5.10
C GLU A 75 4.55 -15.93 4.12
N CYS A 76 3.63 -16.21 3.20
CA CYS A 76 3.15 -15.25 2.22
C CYS A 76 1.84 -14.63 2.70
N VAL A 77 1.80 -13.31 2.78
CA VAL A 77 0.57 -12.53 3.03
C VAL A 77 0.05 -12.03 1.70
N GLU A 78 -1.11 -12.51 1.29
CA GLU A 78 -1.76 -12.15 0.04
C GLU A 78 -2.64 -10.90 0.22
N ILE A 79 -2.33 -9.85 -0.54
CA ILE A 79 -2.96 -8.53 -0.41
C ILE A 79 -3.78 -8.20 -1.66
N GLY A 80 -5.04 -7.80 -1.46
CA GLY A 80 -5.84 -7.11 -2.45
C GLY A 80 -5.61 -5.61 -2.39
N ILE A 81 -5.28 -4.99 -3.51
CA ILE A 81 -5.07 -3.53 -3.59
C ILE A 81 -6.18 -2.90 -4.41
N GLU A 82 -6.68 -1.77 -3.96
CA GLU A 82 -7.64 -0.95 -4.70
C GLU A 82 -7.10 0.47 -4.88
N ILE A 83 -7.29 1.01 -6.09
CA ILE A 83 -6.86 2.36 -6.48
C ILE A 83 -8.09 3.13 -6.93
N ASP A 84 -8.36 4.30 -6.33
CA ASP A 84 -9.51 5.14 -6.67
C ASP A 84 -9.35 5.83 -8.03
N GLN A 85 -10.46 6.29 -8.60
CA GLN A 85 -10.45 7.02 -9.86
C GLN A 85 -9.62 8.32 -9.79
N PHE A 86 -9.60 8.98 -8.64
CA PHE A 86 -8.79 10.18 -8.45
C PHE A 86 -7.31 9.90 -8.70
N THR A 87 -6.79 8.84 -8.08
CA THR A 87 -5.39 8.41 -8.24
C THR A 87 -5.11 7.93 -9.66
N PHE A 88 -6.01 7.14 -10.25
CA PHE A 88 -5.92 6.71 -11.65
C PHE A 88 -5.76 7.90 -12.61
N ASN A 89 -6.59 8.92 -12.46
CA ASN A 89 -6.50 10.14 -13.29
C ASN A 89 -5.21 10.93 -13.03
N ALA A 90 -4.76 10.99 -11.78
CA ALA A 90 -3.53 11.69 -11.41
C ALA A 90 -2.27 10.99 -11.96
N LEU A 91 -2.33 9.68 -12.19
CA LEU A 91 -1.27 8.87 -12.79
C LEU A 91 -1.34 8.83 -14.33
N GLY A 92 -2.18 9.64 -14.96
CA GLY A 92 -2.25 9.76 -16.42
C GLY A 92 -3.35 8.96 -17.09
N SER A 93 -4.26 8.36 -16.33
CA SER A 93 -5.39 7.56 -16.82
C SER A 93 -4.96 6.31 -17.63
N ASP A 94 -3.85 5.71 -17.24
CA ASP A 94 -3.37 4.44 -17.76
C ASP A 94 -3.40 3.39 -16.65
N VAL A 95 -4.05 2.25 -16.93
CA VAL A 95 -4.19 1.15 -15.96
C VAL A 95 -2.85 0.49 -15.66
N THR A 96 -1.98 0.39 -16.66
CA THR A 96 -0.65 -0.21 -16.48
C THR A 96 0.19 0.65 -15.54
N ASP A 97 0.20 1.97 -15.75
CA ASP A 97 0.94 2.90 -14.90
C ASP A 97 0.41 2.89 -13.45
N ALA A 98 -0.91 2.80 -13.26
CA ALA A 98 -1.52 2.70 -11.95
C ALA A 98 -1.16 1.39 -11.23
N VAL A 99 -1.19 0.27 -11.94
CA VAL A 99 -0.81 -1.05 -11.40
C VAL A 99 0.69 -1.09 -11.06
N ASP A 100 1.55 -0.60 -11.95
CA ASP A 100 3.00 -0.56 -11.74
C ASP A 100 3.36 0.33 -10.55
N TRP A 101 2.67 1.47 -10.39
CA TRP A 101 2.81 2.35 -9.24
C TRP A 101 2.46 1.64 -7.92
N ALA A 102 1.34 0.92 -7.86
CA ALA A 102 0.93 0.19 -6.66
C ALA A 102 1.89 -0.97 -6.34
N LEU A 103 2.32 -1.71 -7.36
CA LEU A 103 3.30 -2.79 -7.18
C LEU A 103 4.66 -2.27 -6.70
N ALA A 104 5.08 -1.09 -7.15
CA ALA A 104 6.32 -0.48 -6.68
C ALA A 104 6.24 -0.11 -5.19
N ILE A 105 5.10 0.40 -4.72
CA ILE A 105 4.86 0.66 -3.30
C ILE A 105 4.92 -0.65 -2.52
N LEU A 106 4.13 -1.66 -2.93
CA LEU A 106 4.07 -2.93 -2.22
C LEU A 106 5.43 -3.63 -2.15
N ALA A 107 6.18 -3.68 -3.26
CA ALA A 107 7.50 -4.31 -3.29
C ALA A 107 8.49 -3.66 -2.32
N SER A 108 8.37 -2.35 -2.13
CA SER A 108 9.23 -1.63 -1.19
C SER A 108 8.83 -1.86 0.26
N VAL A 109 7.54 -1.96 0.52
CA VAL A 109 7.00 -2.35 1.82
C VAL A 109 7.39 -3.80 2.14
N ASP A 110 7.25 -4.72 1.19
CA ASP A 110 7.71 -6.12 1.34
C ASP A 110 9.17 -6.18 1.74
N GLN A 111 10.03 -5.39 1.10
CA GLN A 111 11.45 -5.35 1.45
C GLN A 111 11.70 -4.88 2.89
N ILE A 112 10.89 -3.92 3.40
CA ILE A 112 10.99 -3.48 4.79
C ILE A 112 10.59 -4.62 5.73
N TYR A 113 9.46 -5.26 5.50
CA TYR A 113 8.99 -6.38 6.31
C TYR A 113 9.98 -7.54 6.32
N ARG A 114 10.53 -7.89 5.17
CA ARG A 114 11.54 -8.95 5.08
C ARG A 114 12.80 -8.61 5.86
N ASN A 115 13.27 -7.37 5.79
CA ASN A 115 14.44 -6.93 6.54
C ASN A 115 14.19 -6.92 8.05
N GLU A 116 13.05 -6.40 8.49
CA GLU A 116 12.72 -6.28 9.92
C GLU A 116 12.36 -7.63 10.56
N LEU A 117 11.77 -8.54 9.80
CA LEU A 117 11.31 -9.84 10.26
C LEU A 117 12.22 -11.01 9.82
N ASN A 118 13.46 -10.72 9.39
CA ASN A 118 14.44 -11.73 8.97
C ASN A 118 13.89 -12.72 7.93
N ASP A 119 13.24 -12.24 6.89
CA ASP A 119 12.62 -13.02 5.82
C ASP A 119 11.55 -14.03 6.28
N LEU A 120 10.90 -13.80 7.43
CA LEU A 120 9.82 -14.67 7.90
C LEU A 120 8.51 -14.45 7.15
N ILE A 121 8.29 -13.22 6.64
CA ILE A 121 7.06 -12.81 5.95
C ILE A 121 7.41 -12.17 4.62
N THR A 122 6.62 -12.45 3.60
CA THR A 122 6.61 -11.72 2.33
C THR A 122 5.21 -11.24 2.01
N LEU A 123 5.11 -10.05 1.42
CA LEU A 123 3.85 -9.46 0.97
C LEU A 123 3.71 -9.65 -0.54
N GLN A 124 2.57 -10.13 -0.98
CA GLN A 124 2.31 -10.37 -2.39
C GLN A 124 0.96 -9.78 -2.81
N ALA A 125 0.94 -9.03 -3.92
CA ALA A 125 -0.32 -8.63 -4.52
C ALA A 125 -1.02 -9.85 -5.13
N ARG A 126 -2.19 -10.18 -4.62
CA ARG A 126 -3.06 -11.22 -5.16
C ARG A 126 -3.99 -10.69 -6.22
N PHE A 127 -4.46 -9.46 -6.03
CA PHE A 127 -5.41 -8.79 -6.89
C PHE A 127 -5.24 -7.28 -6.80
N ILE A 128 -5.33 -6.58 -7.93
CA ILE A 128 -5.32 -5.11 -7.97
C ILE A 128 -6.53 -4.65 -8.76
N HIS A 129 -7.38 -3.84 -8.14
CA HIS A 129 -8.50 -3.18 -8.80
C HIS A 129 -8.20 -1.70 -9.01
N VAL A 130 -8.44 -1.20 -10.23
CA VAL A 130 -8.27 0.21 -10.58
C VAL A 130 -9.61 0.76 -11.03
N TRP A 131 -10.15 1.74 -10.31
CA TRP A 131 -11.36 2.44 -10.71
C TRP A 131 -11.09 3.39 -11.88
N THR A 132 -11.41 2.96 -13.10
CA THR A 132 -11.33 3.78 -14.32
C THR A 132 -12.56 4.65 -14.54
N SER A 133 -13.62 4.43 -13.79
CA SER A 133 -14.88 5.17 -13.69
C SER A 133 -15.13 5.59 -12.25
N PRO A 134 -16.15 6.41 -11.95
CA PRO A 134 -16.40 6.86 -10.58
C PRO A 134 -16.48 5.72 -9.58
N ASP A 135 -15.61 5.78 -8.57
CA ASP A 135 -15.58 4.85 -7.45
C ASP A 135 -16.76 5.10 -6.49
N PRO A 136 -17.14 4.12 -5.64
CA PRO A 136 -18.32 4.25 -4.77
C PRO A 136 -18.09 5.12 -3.52
N TYR A 137 -16.92 5.74 -3.37
CA TYR A 137 -16.50 6.38 -2.11
C TYR A 137 -16.73 7.91 -2.09
N ALA A 138 -17.32 8.51 -3.10
CA ALA A 138 -17.45 9.97 -3.26
C ALA A 138 -18.06 10.69 -2.03
N SER A 139 -18.94 10.01 -1.27
CA SER A 139 -19.59 10.60 -0.09
C SER A 139 -18.73 10.59 1.18
N VAL A 140 -17.65 9.82 1.22
CA VAL A 140 -16.80 9.59 2.40
C VAL A 140 -15.33 9.95 2.21
N VAL A 141 -14.97 10.52 1.07
CA VAL A 141 -13.56 10.83 0.71
C VAL A 141 -12.86 11.85 1.63
N ASN A 142 -13.61 12.55 2.48
CA ASN A 142 -13.07 13.53 3.43
C ASN A 142 -13.04 12.99 4.88
N ASP A 143 -13.34 11.72 5.05
CA ASP A 143 -13.41 11.05 6.35
C ASP A 143 -12.72 9.69 6.25
N GLY A 144 -11.52 9.60 6.82
CA GLY A 144 -10.71 8.38 6.75
C GLY A 144 -11.40 7.16 7.36
N GLY A 145 -12.08 7.33 8.50
CA GLY A 145 -12.84 6.24 9.13
C GLY A 145 -14.04 5.80 8.28
N GLY A 146 -14.79 6.77 7.74
CA GLY A 146 -15.87 6.49 6.80
C GLY A 146 -15.39 5.81 5.52
N LEU A 147 -14.24 6.25 4.99
CA LEU A 147 -13.62 5.63 3.81
C LEU A 147 -13.18 4.19 4.09
N LEU A 148 -12.52 3.94 5.23
CA LEU A 148 -12.12 2.60 5.65
C LEU A 148 -13.34 1.67 5.77
N GLY A 149 -14.43 2.15 6.42
CA GLY A 149 -15.66 1.39 6.56
C GLY A 149 -16.32 1.07 5.23
N ALA A 150 -16.43 2.05 4.32
CA ALA A 150 -17.01 1.88 3.00
C ALA A 150 -16.19 0.93 2.14
N PHE A 151 -14.87 1.09 2.12
CA PHE A 151 -13.94 0.20 1.43
C PHE A 151 -14.06 -1.25 1.92
N ASN A 152 -14.01 -1.46 3.24
CA ASN A 152 -14.16 -2.79 3.81
C ASN A 152 -15.53 -3.42 3.48
N SER A 153 -16.60 -2.62 3.50
CA SER A 153 -17.95 -3.07 3.13
C SER A 153 -18.03 -3.46 1.66
N GLU A 154 -17.48 -2.67 0.75
CA GLU A 154 -17.45 -2.96 -0.69
C GLU A 154 -16.81 -4.32 -0.96
N TRP A 155 -15.63 -4.57 -0.40
CA TRP A 155 -14.94 -5.84 -0.59
C TRP A 155 -15.64 -7.05 0.05
N ASN A 156 -16.42 -6.84 1.11
CA ASN A 156 -17.14 -7.92 1.77
C ASN A 156 -18.51 -8.22 1.14
N THR A 157 -19.08 -7.27 0.39
CA THR A 157 -20.45 -7.40 -0.16
C THR A 157 -20.50 -7.49 -1.67
N ASN A 158 -19.51 -6.92 -2.37
CA ASN A 158 -19.42 -7.01 -3.83
C ASN A 158 -19.00 -8.43 -4.25
N PRO A 159 -19.80 -9.16 -5.05
CA PRO A 159 -19.48 -10.53 -5.43
C PRO A 159 -18.16 -10.67 -6.19
N ASP A 160 -17.76 -9.63 -6.94
CA ASP A 160 -16.52 -9.65 -7.73
C ASP A 160 -15.27 -9.60 -6.85
N PHE A 161 -15.37 -9.02 -5.66
CA PHE A 161 -14.27 -8.90 -4.70
C PHE A 161 -14.32 -9.99 -3.62
N ASN A 162 -15.51 -10.22 -3.06
CA ASN A 162 -15.68 -11.16 -1.95
C ASN A 162 -15.31 -12.62 -2.29
N ALA A 163 -15.33 -12.98 -3.57
CA ALA A 163 -14.92 -14.29 -4.05
C ALA A 163 -13.39 -14.49 -4.09
N ILE A 164 -12.60 -13.41 -3.93
CA ILE A 164 -11.14 -13.47 -4.01
C ILE A 164 -10.59 -13.78 -2.62
N PRO A 165 -9.92 -14.93 -2.42
CA PRO A 165 -9.30 -15.23 -1.14
C PRO A 165 -8.10 -14.30 -0.92
N LEU A 166 -8.10 -13.56 0.19
CA LEU A 166 -7.10 -12.58 0.57
C LEU A 166 -6.87 -12.61 2.08
N ASP A 167 -5.64 -12.33 2.49
CA ASP A 167 -5.32 -12.13 3.90
C ASP A 167 -5.63 -10.69 4.34
N LEU A 168 -5.26 -9.71 3.49
CA LEU A 168 -5.46 -8.28 3.75
C LEU A 168 -5.98 -7.56 2.50
N LYS A 169 -6.61 -6.41 2.72
CA LYS A 169 -7.08 -5.48 1.70
C LYS A 169 -6.52 -4.10 1.96
N HIS A 170 -6.03 -3.42 0.92
CA HIS A 170 -5.45 -2.10 1.08
C HIS A 170 -5.92 -1.14 -0.01
N PHE A 171 -6.42 0.01 0.42
CA PHE A 171 -6.84 1.09 -0.47
C PHE A 171 -5.74 2.13 -0.58
N PHE A 172 -5.29 2.40 -1.81
CA PHE A 172 -4.28 3.41 -2.12
C PHE A 172 -4.92 4.63 -2.76
N THR A 173 -4.72 5.81 -2.16
CA THR A 173 -5.20 7.06 -2.73
C THR A 173 -4.21 8.20 -2.62
N MET A 174 -4.13 9.02 -3.67
CA MET A 174 -3.37 10.27 -3.70
C MET A 174 -4.19 11.45 -3.15
N ARG A 175 -5.41 11.23 -2.67
CA ARG A 175 -6.23 12.28 -2.04
C ARG A 175 -5.56 12.77 -0.76
N THR A 176 -5.50 14.09 -0.60
CA THR A 176 -4.88 14.75 0.55
C THR A 176 -5.87 15.17 1.63
N ASN A 177 -7.17 14.99 1.36
CA ASN A 177 -8.25 15.51 2.19
C ASN A 177 -9.02 14.42 2.96
N ILE A 178 -8.46 13.22 3.11
CA ILE A 178 -9.10 12.13 3.86
C ILE A 178 -9.03 12.28 5.39
N GLY A 179 -8.40 13.36 5.88
CA GLY A 179 -8.28 13.66 7.30
C GLY A 179 -7.17 12.88 8.05
N THR A 180 -6.51 11.94 7.39
CA THR A 180 -5.39 11.14 7.91
C THR A 180 -4.44 10.77 6.79
N GLY A 181 -3.20 10.41 7.12
CA GLY A 181 -2.26 9.82 6.14
C GLY A 181 -2.53 8.35 5.89
N GLY A 182 -3.07 7.65 6.87
CA GLY A 182 -3.49 6.26 6.79
C GLY A 182 -4.30 5.84 7.99
N ILE A 183 -5.11 4.81 7.82
CA ILE A 183 -5.97 4.24 8.85
C ILE A 183 -6.22 2.76 8.54
N ALA A 184 -6.23 1.92 9.56
CA ALA A 184 -6.49 0.49 9.41
C ALA A 184 -7.22 -0.07 10.63
N TYR A 185 -7.87 -1.22 10.44
CA TYR A 185 -8.39 -1.98 11.56
C TYR A 185 -7.26 -2.73 12.28
N LEU A 186 -7.29 -2.71 13.61
CA LEU A 186 -6.40 -3.54 14.42
C LEU A 186 -6.82 -5.00 14.38
N ASN A 187 -5.84 -5.90 14.44
CA ASN A 187 -6.07 -7.35 14.44
C ASN A 187 -6.86 -7.84 13.21
N GLY A 188 -6.68 -7.16 12.06
CA GLY A 188 -7.43 -7.43 10.84
C GLY A 188 -7.07 -8.76 10.16
N LEU A 189 -5.87 -9.31 10.39
CA LEU A 189 -5.42 -10.52 9.72
C LEU A 189 -6.36 -11.69 10.01
N CYS A 190 -6.75 -12.43 8.97
CA CYS A 190 -7.63 -13.60 9.03
C CYS A 190 -9.07 -13.30 9.51
N ASN A 191 -9.56 -12.07 9.40
CA ASN A 191 -10.96 -11.74 9.70
C ASN A 191 -11.59 -10.81 8.65
N SER A 192 -12.90 -10.50 8.79
CA SER A 192 -13.62 -9.65 7.83
C SER A 192 -13.26 -8.16 7.91
N TYR A 193 -12.51 -7.74 8.92
CA TYR A 193 -12.01 -6.37 9.11
C TYR A 193 -10.53 -6.28 8.77
N ASN A 194 -10.13 -6.93 7.69
CA ASN A 194 -8.75 -7.02 7.21
C ASN A 194 -8.39 -5.88 6.23
N ALA A 195 -8.86 -4.67 6.51
CA ALA A 195 -8.73 -3.53 5.61
C ALA A 195 -7.86 -2.41 6.18
N GLY A 196 -7.12 -1.75 5.29
CA GLY A 196 -6.37 -0.54 5.55
C GLY A 196 -6.50 0.46 4.41
N VAL A 197 -6.29 1.73 4.69
CA VAL A 197 -6.30 2.83 3.72
C VAL A 197 -5.01 3.62 3.88
N SER A 198 -4.30 3.88 2.80
CA SER A 198 -3.20 4.85 2.74
C SER A 198 -3.59 6.01 1.83
N GLY A 199 -3.65 7.20 2.41
CA GLY A 199 -3.95 8.44 1.71
C GLY A 199 -2.75 9.36 1.56
N ASN A 200 -2.97 10.51 0.89
CA ASN A 200 -1.92 11.50 0.67
C ASN A 200 -0.67 10.94 -0.03
N LEU A 201 -0.84 9.85 -0.77
CA LEU A 201 0.24 9.23 -1.52
C LEU A 201 0.71 10.15 -2.67
N SER A 202 1.92 9.94 -3.14
CA SER A 202 2.53 10.71 -4.22
C SER A 202 2.63 9.87 -5.49
N SER A 203 2.72 10.53 -6.64
CA SER A 203 3.08 9.88 -7.90
C SER A 203 4.52 9.37 -7.91
N THR A 204 5.36 9.83 -6.98
CA THR A 204 6.73 9.33 -6.79
C THR A 204 6.74 8.25 -5.72
N THR A 205 7.22 7.07 -6.06
CA THR A 205 7.21 5.91 -5.17
C THR A 205 8.04 6.09 -3.92
N THR A 206 9.11 6.84 -3.98
CA THR A 206 10.01 7.07 -2.84
C THR A 206 9.34 7.77 -1.68
N TYR A 207 8.55 8.81 -1.94
CA TYR A 207 7.81 9.47 -0.88
C TYR A 207 6.82 8.54 -0.20
N ASN A 208 6.17 7.69 -0.97
CA ASN A 208 5.20 6.74 -0.44
C ASN A 208 5.85 5.73 0.50
N ILE A 209 7.04 5.25 0.16
CA ILE A 209 7.78 4.27 0.96
C ILE A 209 8.27 4.89 2.26
N ASN A 210 8.85 6.07 2.21
CA ASN A 210 9.50 6.68 3.35
C ASN A 210 8.54 7.31 4.35
N THR A 211 7.38 7.75 3.89
CA THR A 211 6.45 8.51 4.72
C THR A 211 5.26 7.68 5.17
N TYR A 212 4.89 6.65 4.42
CA TYR A 212 3.63 5.91 4.63
C TYR A 212 3.80 4.39 4.66
N ALA A 213 5.03 3.91 4.67
CA ALA A 213 5.27 2.49 4.88
C ALA A 213 5.00 2.16 6.35
N TRP A 214 3.72 2.18 6.70
CA TRP A 214 3.02 1.42 7.76
C TRP A 214 3.49 1.59 9.20
#